data_b50f9227b0da07626b6aa3eb0d5fbd81
#
_entry.id   b50f9227b0da07626b6aa3eb0d5fbd81
#
_cell.length_a   1.000
_cell.length_b   1.000
_cell.length_c   1.000
_cell.angle_alpha   90.00
_cell.angle_beta   90.00
_cell.angle_gamma   90.00
#
_symmetry.space_group_name_H-M   'P 1'
#
loop_
_entity.id
_entity.type
_entity.pdbx_description
1 polymer ?
#
loop_
_entity_poly.entity_id
_entity_poly.type
_entity_poly.pdbx_seq_one_letter_code
_entity_poly.pdbx_strand_id
1 'polypeptide(L)'
;LYSLTDKAQAYSISVNGSKVNAKQYDGYATLVRNWKAGDVVEINLPMEVRRVKANDQVEDDRGKLAIERGPIMFCLEGKDQADSTVFNKFIPDGTPMEASYDAGLLNGVMVLSGTAKEIDRNGKVKEVPFKAIPYSTWNNRGADQMAVWIPEAAEYARPTPEATIASKARTLMIQAPIQKDAPESASVETWAWGGNDQWEPKRSSDISKPYHYWWLKNGTVETLAYEFDQPYTVSNVQVYWLDFDHYDGDFRVPESWKLYYKEGESWKEVEALTEYTVKKDCYNSLDFKPVKTKGLKIAAQLQKGVSGGVIEWKVN
;
A
#
# COMPACT_ATOMS: atom_id res chain seq x y z
N LEU A 1 -14.13 17.87 2.02
CA LEU A 1 -13.70 16.51 2.33
C LEU A 1 -12.64 16.46 3.44
N TYR A 2 -11.75 17.47 3.52
CA TYR A 2 -10.66 17.52 4.48
C TYR A 2 -10.69 18.83 5.25
N SER A 3 -10.26 18.80 6.50
CA SER A 3 -10.13 19.97 7.36
C SER A 3 -8.75 20.03 8.00
N LEU A 4 -8.23 21.25 8.15
CA LEU A 4 -7.03 21.51 8.94
C LEU A 4 -7.42 21.58 10.41
N THR A 5 -6.67 20.92 11.28
CA THR A 5 -6.88 21.02 12.73
C THR A 5 -6.22 22.27 13.32
N ASP A 6 -5.17 22.75 12.67
CA ASP A 6 -4.39 23.90 13.11
C ASP A 6 -4.72 25.16 12.28
N LYS A 7 -4.73 26.33 12.90
CA LYS A 7 -4.90 27.60 12.18
C LYS A 7 -3.64 27.91 11.38
N ALA A 8 -3.81 28.10 10.06
CA ALA A 8 -2.71 28.57 9.22
C ALA A 8 -2.29 30.00 9.60
N GLN A 9 -0.99 30.23 9.70
CA GLN A 9 -0.47 31.61 9.77
C GLN A 9 -0.73 32.34 8.45
N ALA A 10 -1.04 33.63 8.56
CA ALA A 10 -1.25 34.45 7.40
C ALA A 10 0.10 34.73 6.69
N TYR A 11 0.09 34.72 5.36
CA TYR A 11 1.23 35.24 4.58
C TYR A 11 1.46 36.69 4.84
N SER A 12 2.66 37.17 4.60
CA SER A 12 2.95 38.62 4.66
C SER A 12 3.68 39.06 3.40
N ILE A 13 3.41 40.33 3.02
CA ILE A 13 4.07 40.98 1.88
C ILE A 13 4.71 42.25 2.36
N SER A 14 5.93 42.48 1.92
CA SER A 14 6.60 43.76 2.06
C SER A 14 7.03 44.34 0.71
N VAL A 15 7.11 45.64 0.61
CA VAL A 15 7.66 46.36 -0.55
C VAL A 15 8.73 47.31 -0.04
N ASN A 16 9.94 47.13 -0.55
CA ASN A 16 11.12 47.88 -0.11
C ASN A 16 11.33 47.84 1.42
N GLY A 17 11.15 46.60 2.00
CA GLY A 17 11.27 46.39 3.44
C GLY A 17 10.07 46.82 4.27
N SER A 18 9.09 47.52 3.70
CA SER A 18 7.88 47.99 4.41
C SER A 18 6.73 47.03 4.22
N LYS A 19 6.11 46.54 5.33
CA LYS A 19 4.95 45.66 5.28
C LYS A 19 3.77 46.34 4.60
N VAL A 20 3.10 45.65 3.68
CA VAL A 20 1.94 46.16 2.95
C VAL A 20 0.74 45.20 3.10
N ASN A 21 -0.44 45.76 3.14
CA ASN A 21 -1.68 44.98 3.13
C ASN A 21 -2.18 44.85 1.69
N ALA A 22 -2.06 43.68 1.13
CA ALA A 22 -2.61 43.36 -0.17
C ALA A 22 -4.12 43.11 -0.07
N LYS A 23 -4.87 43.65 -1.02
CA LYS A 23 -6.30 43.24 -1.16
C LYS A 23 -6.36 41.85 -1.76
N GLN A 24 -7.18 41.02 -1.18
CA GLN A 24 -7.46 39.72 -1.78
C GLN A 24 -8.62 39.86 -2.79
N TYR A 25 -8.38 39.38 -3.98
CA TYR A 25 -9.39 39.30 -5.03
C TYR A 25 -9.19 38.00 -5.80
N ASP A 26 -10.24 37.21 -5.89
CA ASP A 26 -10.29 35.96 -6.64
C ASP A 26 -9.10 34.99 -6.37
N GLY A 27 -8.72 34.86 -5.09
CA GLY A 27 -7.59 34.03 -4.66
C GLY A 27 -6.19 34.67 -4.82
N TYR A 28 -6.12 35.89 -5.35
CA TYR A 28 -4.86 36.61 -5.54
C TYR A 28 -4.66 37.71 -4.52
N ALA A 29 -3.43 37.93 -4.13
CA ALA A 29 -3.01 39.15 -3.37
C ALA A 29 -2.68 40.24 -4.36
N THR A 30 -3.48 41.31 -4.37
CA THR A 30 -3.34 42.42 -5.34
C THR A 30 -2.74 43.63 -4.68
N LEU A 31 -1.65 44.15 -5.26
CA LEU A 31 -1.00 45.41 -4.87
C LEU A 31 -1.14 46.44 -5.98
N VAL A 32 -1.83 47.52 -5.70
CA VAL A 32 -1.99 48.66 -6.62
C VAL A 32 -1.18 49.85 -6.12
N ARG A 33 -0.15 50.21 -6.85
CA ARG A 33 0.75 51.33 -6.52
C ARG A 33 1.49 51.84 -7.76
N ASN A 34 2.12 53.00 -7.66
CA ASN A 34 3.05 53.48 -8.67
C ASN A 34 4.40 52.75 -8.51
N TRP A 35 4.66 51.79 -9.37
CA TRP A 35 5.89 51.00 -9.36
C TRP A 35 7.06 51.80 -9.94
N LYS A 36 8.24 51.64 -9.35
CA LYS A 36 9.49 52.23 -9.83
C LYS A 36 10.48 51.13 -10.16
N ALA A 37 11.36 51.40 -11.10
CA ALA A 37 12.49 50.50 -11.36
C ALA A 37 13.32 50.33 -10.06
N GLY A 38 13.59 49.06 -9.68
CA GLY A 38 14.29 48.72 -8.45
C GLY A 38 13.39 48.49 -7.23
N ASP A 39 12.06 48.62 -7.34
CA ASP A 39 11.17 48.20 -6.25
C ASP A 39 11.30 46.69 -6.03
N VAL A 40 11.44 46.26 -4.78
CA VAL A 40 11.57 44.88 -4.35
C VAL A 40 10.32 44.50 -3.59
N VAL A 41 9.67 43.40 -4.04
CA VAL A 41 8.54 42.76 -3.35
C VAL A 41 9.02 41.47 -2.70
N GLU A 42 8.85 41.39 -1.38
CA GLU A 42 9.16 40.19 -0.62
C GLU A 42 7.85 39.56 -0.13
N ILE A 43 7.70 38.26 -0.34
CA ILE A 43 6.55 37.48 0.11
C ILE A 43 7.05 36.44 1.11
N ASN A 44 6.51 36.47 2.33
CA ASN A 44 6.74 35.42 3.30
C ASN A 44 5.53 34.49 3.35
N LEU A 45 5.75 33.24 2.97
CA LEU A 45 4.74 32.15 3.00
C LEU A 45 5.11 31.22 4.16
N PRO A 46 4.35 31.21 5.27
CA PRO A 46 4.62 30.33 6.39
C PRO A 46 4.55 28.86 5.94
N MET A 47 5.55 28.09 6.35
CA MET A 47 5.67 26.66 6.06
C MET A 47 5.55 25.86 7.37
N GLU A 48 4.37 25.95 8.00
CA GLU A 48 4.11 25.25 9.25
C GLU A 48 3.75 23.81 9.01
N VAL A 49 4.08 22.95 9.97
CA VAL A 49 3.60 21.57 10.03
C VAL A 49 2.15 21.61 10.53
N ARG A 50 1.25 21.05 9.76
CA ARG A 50 -0.19 21.01 10.05
C ARG A 50 -0.73 19.61 9.94
N ARG A 51 -1.79 19.34 10.67
CA ARG A 51 -2.55 18.09 10.59
C ARG A 51 -3.80 18.27 9.75
N VAL A 52 -4.08 17.28 8.95
CA VAL A 52 -5.26 17.24 8.10
C VAL A 52 -6.10 16.04 8.53
N LYS A 53 -7.39 16.27 8.76
CA LYS A 53 -8.36 15.19 9.03
C LYS A 53 -9.34 15.07 7.87
N ALA A 54 -9.68 13.83 7.54
CA ALA A 54 -10.75 13.55 6.60
C ALA A 54 -12.12 13.83 7.24
N ASN A 55 -13.13 14.05 6.42
CA ASN A 55 -14.52 14.09 6.88
C ASN A 55 -14.90 12.69 7.40
N ASP A 56 -15.68 12.63 8.48
CA ASP A 56 -16.11 11.37 9.11
C ASP A 56 -16.88 10.41 8.18
N GLN A 57 -17.39 10.91 7.07
CA GLN A 57 -18.01 10.08 6.02
C GLN A 57 -16.99 9.31 5.18
N VAL A 58 -15.70 9.64 5.26
CA VAL A 58 -14.62 8.87 4.64
C VAL A 58 -14.18 7.79 5.62
N GLU A 59 -14.84 6.65 5.55
CA GLU A 59 -14.69 5.57 6.55
C GLU A 59 -13.27 5.04 6.67
N ASP A 60 -12.55 4.95 5.55
CA ASP A 60 -11.18 4.42 5.52
C ASP A 60 -10.16 5.33 6.20
N ASP A 61 -10.44 6.61 6.33
CA ASP A 61 -9.56 7.60 6.95
C ASP A 61 -10.00 8.02 8.35
N ARG A 62 -11.08 7.42 8.86
CA ARG A 62 -11.60 7.71 10.21
C ARG A 62 -10.57 7.35 11.28
N GLY A 63 -10.34 8.26 12.24
CA GLY A 63 -9.35 8.08 13.31
C GLY A 63 -7.88 8.17 12.83
N LYS A 64 -7.67 8.76 11.65
CA LYS A 64 -6.34 9.00 11.09
C LYS A 64 -6.13 10.48 10.80
N LEU A 65 -4.87 10.85 10.73
CA LEU A 65 -4.42 12.17 10.30
C LEU A 65 -3.45 12.02 9.12
N ALA A 66 -3.42 13.04 8.26
CA ALA A 66 -2.31 13.26 7.34
C ALA A 66 -1.50 14.48 7.79
N ILE A 67 -0.24 14.54 7.39
CA ILE A 67 0.68 15.59 7.79
C ILE A 67 1.08 16.40 6.56
N GLU A 68 0.94 17.73 6.64
CA GLU A 68 1.43 18.63 5.61
C GLU A 68 2.34 19.70 6.18
N ARG A 69 3.22 20.25 5.35
CA ARG A 69 4.02 21.43 5.65
C ARG A 69 3.91 22.42 4.50
N GLY A 70 3.23 23.54 4.74
CA GLY A 70 2.75 24.38 3.65
C GLY A 70 1.86 23.59 2.69
N PRO A 71 2.13 23.59 1.37
CA PRO A 71 1.37 22.82 0.39
C PRO A 71 1.90 21.38 0.17
N ILE A 72 2.91 20.97 0.94
CA ILE A 72 3.58 19.68 0.74
C ILE A 72 3.02 18.64 1.71
N MET A 73 2.46 17.57 1.17
CA MET A 73 2.02 16.39 1.94
C MET A 73 3.23 15.52 2.28
N PHE A 74 3.23 14.96 3.49
CA PHE A 74 4.26 14.02 3.97
C PHE A 74 3.68 12.62 4.17
N CYS A 75 4.55 11.62 4.09
CA CYS A 75 4.19 10.22 4.36
C CYS A 75 5.27 9.54 5.22
N LEU A 76 4.87 8.49 5.92
CA LEU A 76 5.81 7.54 6.51
C LEU A 76 6.20 6.54 5.43
N GLU A 77 7.49 6.22 5.31
CA GLU A 77 8.00 5.12 4.49
C GLU A 77 8.73 4.13 5.40
N GLY A 78 8.57 2.82 5.19
CA GLY A 78 9.14 1.79 6.06
C GLY A 78 10.64 1.93 6.23
N LYS A 79 11.37 2.24 5.16
CA LYS A 79 12.83 2.47 5.16
C LYS A 79 13.32 3.55 6.11
N ASP A 80 12.46 4.48 6.49
CA ASP A 80 12.76 5.56 7.43
C ASP A 80 12.39 5.20 8.88
N GLN A 81 11.76 4.04 9.10
CA GLN A 81 11.36 3.56 10.42
C GLN A 81 12.32 2.48 10.91
N ALA A 82 12.60 2.44 12.21
CA ALA A 82 13.57 1.53 12.80
C ALA A 82 13.23 0.04 12.61
N ASP A 83 11.94 -0.30 12.51
CA ASP A 83 11.42 -1.65 12.32
C ASP A 83 10.94 -1.92 10.89
N SER A 84 11.17 -0.97 9.96
CA SER A 84 10.74 -1.03 8.57
C SER A 84 9.22 -1.21 8.39
N THR A 85 8.42 -0.78 9.37
CA THR A 85 6.96 -0.85 9.29
C THR A 85 6.32 0.52 9.52
N VAL A 86 5.11 0.74 8.98
CA VAL A 86 4.37 2.00 9.14
C VAL A 86 2.97 1.79 9.72
N PHE A 87 2.34 0.65 9.47
CA PHE A 87 0.93 0.45 9.80
C PHE A 87 0.65 0.15 11.27
N ASN A 88 1.66 -0.27 12.04
CA ASN A 88 1.59 -0.49 13.48
C ASN A 88 1.83 0.78 14.30
N LYS A 89 2.10 1.91 13.62
CA LYS A 89 2.39 3.20 14.27
C LYS A 89 1.15 4.07 14.33
N PHE A 90 1.10 4.89 15.37
CA PHE A 90 0.09 5.95 15.52
C PHE A 90 0.71 7.18 16.15
N ILE A 91 0.20 8.33 15.76
CA ILE A 91 0.68 9.65 16.22
C ILE A 91 -0.49 10.31 16.93
N PRO A 92 -0.52 10.32 18.28
CA PRO A 92 -1.57 11.00 19.04
C PRO A 92 -1.69 12.48 18.66
N ASP A 93 -2.91 13.00 18.79
CA ASP A 93 -3.13 14.42 18.60
C ASP A 93 -2.24 15.25 19.55
N GLY A 94 -1.78 16.41 19.08
CA GLY A 94 -0.87 17.27 19.83
C GLY A 94 0.59 16.80 19.89
N THR A 95 0.96 15.64 19.31
CA THR A 95 2.38 15.20 19.25
C THR A 95 3.25 16.26 18.57
N PRO A 96 4.33 16.74 19.22
CA PRO A 96 5.25 17.69 18.59
C PRO A 96 5.95 17.08 17.36
N MET A 97 6.12 17.89 16.33
CA MET A 97 6.82 17.50 15.10
C MET A 97 7.82 18.62 14.74
N GLU A 98 9.03 18.20 14.37
CA GLU A 98 10.09 19.11 13.95
C GLU A 98 10.38 18.92 12.46
N ALA A 99 10.57 20.06 11.76
CA ALA A 99 10.97 20.07 10.37
C ALA A 99 12.48 20.37 10.28
N SER A 100 13.23 19.49 9.63
CA SER A 100 14.67 19.67 9.40
C SER A 100 15.05 19.32 7.97
N TYR A 101 16.13 19.89 7.47
CA TYR A 101 16.68 19.56 6.15
C TYR A 101 17.69 18.44 6.28
N ASP A 102 17.45 17.33 5.58
CA ASP A 102 18.36 16.18 5.51
C ASP A 102 19.07 16.19 4.13
N ALA A 103 20.30 16.69 4.11
CA ALA A 103 21.10 16.81 2.88
C ALA A 103 21.55 15.46 2.32
N GLY A 104 21.62 14.42 3.16
CA GLY A 104 22.03 13.07 2.79
C GLY A 104 20.91 12.18 2.24
N LEU A 105 19.67 12.60 2.44
CA LEU A 105 18.50 11.82 2.02
C LEU A 105 17.98 12.36 0.67
N LEU A 106 17.87 11.48 -0.35
CA LEU A 106 17.22 11.78 -1.64
C LEU A 106 17.74 13.06 -2.33
N ASN A 107 19.05 13.31 -2.26
CA ASN A 107 19.71 14.54 -2.74
C ASN A 107 19.31 15.83 -2.00
N GLY A 108 18.80 15.71 -0.79
CA GLY A 108 18.40 16.81 0.08
C GLY A 108 16.90 17.04 0.07
N VAL A 109 16.25 16.71 1.18
CA VAL A 109 14.81 16.92 1.39
C VAL A 109 14.53 17.46 2.78
N MET A 110 13.40 18.16 2.92
CA MET A 110 12.86 18.45 4.25
C MET A 110 12.23 17.16 4.79
N VAL A 111 12.56 16.81 6.02
CA VAL A 111 11.94 15.71 6.75
C VAL A 111 11.18 16.25 7.95
N LEU A 112 10.16 15.52 8.37
CA LEU A 112 9.47 15.75 9.64
C LEU A 112 9.80 14.59 10.57
N SER A 113 10.11 14.89 11.81
CA SER A 113 10.45 13.91 12.83
C SER A 113 9.73 14.20 14.14
N GLY A 114 9.59 13.18 14.97
CA GLY A 114 8.94 13.24 16.27
C GLY A 114 8.90 11.89 16.92
N THR A 115 8.09 11.78 17.99
CA THR A 115 7.86 10.52 18.71
C THR A 115 6.47 10.01 18.42
N ALA A 116 6.37 8.90 17.69
CA ALA A 116 5.15 8.13 17.50
C ALA A 116 5.00 7.08 18.61
N LYS A 117 3.85 6.42 18.64
CA LYS A 117 3.63 5.18 19.40
C LYS A 117 3.50 4.03 18.42
N GLU A 118 3.97 2.88 18.84
CA GLU A 118 3.91 1.63 18.10
C GLU A 118 3.18 0.58 18.94
N ILE A 119 2.23 -0.13 18.32
CA ILE A 119 1.53 -1.24 18.96
C ILE A 119 2.04 -2.56 18.40
N ASP A 120 2.36 -3.51 19.27
CA ASP A 120 2.69 -4.88 18.87
C ASP A 120 1.42 -5.77 18.83
N ARG A 121 1.58 -6.99 18.31
CA ARG A 121 0.49 -7.98 18.19
C ARG A 121 -0.13 -8.43 19.52
N ASN A 122 0.55 -8.19 20.63
CA ASN A 122 0.05 -8.49 21.98
C ASN A 122 -0.67 -7.28 22.58
N GLY A 123 -0.85 -6.20 21.83
CA GLY A 123 -1.46 -4.96 22.30
C GLY A 123 -0.54 -4.09 23.14
N LYS A 124 0.76 -4.43 23.26
CA LYS A 124 1.71 -3.63 24.02
C LYS A 124 2.13 -2.41 23.17
N VAL A 125 2.05 -1.24 23.81
CA VAL A 125 2.40 0.05 23.20
C VAL A 125 3.75 0.52 23.73
N LYS A 126 4.59 1.03 22.84
CA LYS A 126 5.86 1.70 23.17
C LYS A 126 6.02 2.98 22.35
N GLU A 127 6.83 3.90 22.82
CA GLU A 127 7.24 5.09 22.09
C GLU A 127 8.39 4.76 21.14
N VAL A 128 8.32 5.29 19.93
CA VAL A 128 9.34 5.10 18.88
C VAL A 128 9.55 6.41 18.12
N PRO A 129 10.76 6.72 17.67
CA PRO A 129 10.97 7.83 16.77
C PRO A 129 10.30 7.54 15.42
N PHE A 130 9.79 8.57 14.77
CA PHE A 130 9.36 8.48 13.38
C PHE A 130 10.06 9.54 12.53
N LYS A 131 10.20 9.24 11.24
CA LYS A 131 10.61 10.18 10.20
C LYS A 131 9.58 10.11 9.07
N ALA A 132 9.10 11.28 8.65
CA ALA A 132 8.23 11.42 7.49
C ALA A 132 8.94 12.21 6.39
N ILE A 133 8.74 11.82 5.15
CA ILE A 133 9.32 12.43 3.95
C ILE A 133 8.23 13.06 3.08
N PRO A 134 8.56 14.01 2.19
CA PRO A 134 7.60 14.51 1.21
C PRO A 134 7.01 13.37 0.37
N TYR A 135 5.70 13.32 0.22
CA TYR A 135 5.01 12.29 -0.56
C TYR A 135 5.56 12.15 -1.98
N SER A 136 5.98 13.25 -2.61
CA SER A 136 6.57 13.24 -3.95
C SER A 136 7.91 12.50 -4.05
N THR A 137 8.51 12.13 -2.92
CA THR A 137 9.82 11.46 -2.85
C THR A 137 9.74 9.99 -2.43
N TRP A 138 8.56 9.47 -2.11
CA TRP A 138 8.40 8.08 -1.73
C TRP A 138 8.71 7.13 -2.90
N ASN A 139 9.05 5.89 -2.60
CA ASN A 139 9.39 4.82 -3.56
C ASN A 139 10.65 5.06 -4.42
N ASN A 140 11.35 6.18 -4.26
CA ASN A 140 12.59 6.43 -4.99
C ASN A 140 13.77 5.57 -4.52
N ARG A 141 13.62 4.86 -3.41
CA ARG A 141 14.60 3.93 -2.84
C ARG A 141 14.18 2.46 -2.99
N GLY A 142 13.22 2.19 -3.88
CA GLY A 142 12.59 0.88 -4.13
C GLY A 142 11.35 0.65 -3.26
N ALA A 143 10.54 -0.33 -3.64
CA ALA A 143 9.25 -0.62 -3.01
C ALA A 143 9.37 -0.87 -1.49
N ASP A 144 8.43 -0.33 -0.73
CA ASP A 144 8.33 -0.47 0.71
C ASP A 144 6.92 -0.09 1.20
N GLN A 145 6.62 -0.33 2.47
CA GLN A 145 5.38 0.15 3.09
C GLN A 145 5.36 1.68 3.12
N MET A 146 4.19 2.27 2.89
CA MET A 146 3.99 3.71 2.96
C MET A 146 2.61 4.04 3.54
N ALA A 147 2.54 5.11 4.34
CA ALA A 147 1.28 5.65 4.85
C ALA A 147 1.27 7.18 4.78
N VAL A 148 0.23 7.74 4.14
CA VAL A 148 -0.13 9.16 4.22
C VAL A 148 -1.10 9.37 5.38
N TRP A 149 -2.12 8.52 5.47
CA TRP A 149 -3.10 8.54 6.56
C TRP A 149 -2.59 7.70 7.73
N ILE A 150 -2.15 8.37 8.78
CA ILE A 150 -1.49 7.78 9.96
C ILE A 150 -2.53 7.71 11.08
N PRO A 151 -2.72 6.55 11.75
CA PRO A 151 -3.58 6.45 12.91
C PRO A 151 -3.28 7.48 14.00
N GLU A 152 -4.31 7.96 14.70
CA GLU A 152 -4.17 8.82 15.89
C GLU A 152 -4.20 8.02 17.19
N ALA A 153 -4.75 6.81 17.17
CA ALA A 153 -4.87 5.94 18.33
C ALA A 153 -4.57 4.48 17.98
N ALA A 154 -4.27 3.69 19.01
CA ALA A 154 -3.91 2.28 18.87
C ALA A 154 -4.99 1.43 18.18
N GLU A 155 -6.26 1.77 18.38
CA GLU A 155 -7.40 1.05 17.79
C GLU A 155 -7.48 1.13 16.27
N TYR A 156 -6.88 2.17 15.68
CA TYR A 156 -6.79 2.35 14.22
C TYR A 156 -5.46 1.88 13.64
N ALA A 157 -4.47 1.61 14.50
CA ALA A 157 -3.19 1.05 14.08
C ALA A 157 -3.29 -0.47 13.91
N ARG A 158 -2.50 -1.00 12.98
CA ARG A 158 -2.45 -2.45 12.75
C ARG A 158 -1.12 -3.01 13.22
N PRO A 159 -1.14 -3.84 14.29
CA PRO A 159 0.05 -4.56 14.71
C PRO A 159 0.66 -5.33 13.54
N THR A 160 1.98 -5.32 13.44
CA THR A 160 2.68 -6.13 12.45
C THR A 160 2.41 -7.61 12.72
N PRO A 161 1.81 -8.35 11.78
CA PRO A 161 1.56 -9.76 11.98
C PRO A 161 2.88 -10.54 12.07
N GLU A 162 2.83 -11.74 12.61
CA GLU A 162 3.99 -12.63 12.57
C GLU A 162 4.30 -12.98 11.12
N ALA A 163 5.57 -12.85 10.74
CA ALA A 163 5.98 -13.16 9.39
C ALA A 163 5.78 -14.65 9.09
N THR A 164 4.86 -14.96 8.19
CA THR A 164 4.56 -16.31 7.70
C THR A 164 5.52 -16.71 6.58
N ILE A 165 5.50 -17.97 6.16
CA ILE A 165 6.24 -18.44 4.99
C ILE A 165 5.81 -17.64 3.75
N ALA A 166 4.49 -17.45 3.57
CA ALA A 166 3.93 -16.69 2.44
C ALA A 166 4.37 -15.23 2.45
N SER A 167 4.30 -14.52 3.60
CA SER A 167 4.64 -13.10 3.67
C SER A 167 6.13 -12.80 3.42
N LYS A 168 7.02 -13.79 3.56
CA LYS A 168 8.44 -13.70 3.21
C LYS A 168 8.72 -14.07 1.76
N ALA A 169 7.75 -14.66 1.07
CA ALA A 169 7.94 -15.12 -0.29
C ALA A 169 7.93 -13.96 -1.29
N ARG A 170 8.75 -14.10 -2.33
CA ARG A 170 8.65 -13.26 -3.52
C ARG A 170 7.57 -13.82 -4.44
N THR A 171 6.58 -13.01 -4.77
CA THR A 171 5.56 -13.37 -5.75
C THR A 171 6.15 -13.32 -7.15
N LEU A 172 5.99 -14.40 -7.90
CA LEU A 172 6.41 -14.53 -9.28
C LEU A 172 5.18 -14.71 -10.17
N MET A 173 5.10 -13.91 -11.21
CA MET A 173 4.20 -14.15 -12.31
C MET A 173 4.93 -15.02 -13.33
N ILE A 174 4.51 -16.27 -13.44
CA ILE A 174 4.99 -17.16 -14.48
C ILE A 174 3.96 -17.09 -15.60
N GLN A 175 4.33 -16.51 -16.75
CA GLN A 175 3.45 -16.57 -17.92
C GLN A 175 3.18 -18.04 -18.24
N ALA A 176 1.89 -18.40 -18.33
CA ALA A 176 1.52 -19.67 -18.93
C ALA A 176 2.09 -19.71 -20.36
N PRO A 177 2.55 -20.88 -20.86
CA PRO A 177 2.97 -20.99 -22.25
C PRO A 177 1.85 -20.43 -23.14
N ILE A 178 2.19 -19.51 -24.03
CA ILE A 178 1.23 -18.89 -24.97
C ILE A 178 0.53 -20.01 -25.70
N GLN A 179 -0.76 -20.17 -25.48
CA GLN A 179 -1.57 -21.05 -26.31
C GLN A 179 -1.54 -20.46 -27.74
N LYS A 180 -1.28 -21.32 -28.73
CA LYS A 180 -1.06 -20.94 -30.13
C LYS A 180 -2.21 -20.15 -30.79
N ASP A 181 -3.36 -20.07 -30.13
CA ASP A 181 -4.60 -19.49 -30.65
C ASP A 181 -5.08 -18.25 -29.83
N ALA A 182 -4.23 -17.66 -28.98
CA ALA A 182 -4.58 -16.41 -28.29
C ALA A 182 -4.42 -15.21 -29.25
N PRO A 183 -5.39 -14.28 -29.32
CA PRO A 183 -5.28 -13.09 -30.16
C PRO A 183 -4.06 -12.25 -29.75
N GLU A 184 -3.29 -11.79 -30.75
CA GLU A 184 -2.01 -11.07 -30.61
C GLU A 184 -2.07 -9.71 -29.87
N SER A 185 -3.21 -9.29 -29.36
CA SER A 185 -3.43 -7.94 -28.81
C SER A 185 -3.53 -7.84 -27.29
N ALA A 186 -3.31 -8.91 -26.55
CA ALA A 186 -3.37 -8.86 -25.08
C ALA A 186 -2.00 -8.53 -24.48
N SER A 187 -1.68 -7.24 -24.36
CA SER A 187 -0.68 -6.78 -23.39
C SER A 187 -1.25 -7.06 -22.00
N VAL A 188 -0.70 -8.08 -21.35
CA VAL A 188 -1.17 -8.53 -20.05
C VAL A 188 -0.61 -7.61 -18.98
N GLU A 189 -1.40 -6.68 -18.50
CA GLU A 189 -1.15 -6.03 -17.22
C GLU A 189 -1.58 -7.03 -16.13
N THR A 190 -0.62 -7.69 -15.52
CA THR A 190 -0.81 -8.49 -14.33
C THR A 190 -0.15 -7.77 -13.16
N TRP A 191 -0.94 -7.39 -12.17
CA TRP A 191 -0.42 -6.76 -10.96
C TRP A 191 -0.31 -7.80 -9.86
N ALA A 192 0.92 -8.13 -9.46
CA ALA A 192 1.20 -9.04 -8.36
C ALA A 192 1.30 -8.26 -7.03
N TRP A 193 0.20 -7.64 -6.62
CA TRP A 193 0.12 -6.88 -5.38
C TRP A 193 -0.88 -7.57 -4.47
N GLY A 194 -0.48 -7.91 -3.27
CA GLY A 194 -1.30 -8.67 -2.35
C GLY A 194 -1.17 -10.20 -2.52
N GLY A 195 -2.01 -10.93 -1.86
CA GLY A 195 -1.98 -12.39 -1.83
C GLY A 195 -1.06 -12.98 -0.76
N ASN A 196 -0.09 -12.21 -0.25
CA ASN A 196 0.78 -12.59 0.86
C ASN A 196 1.04 -11.47 1.87
N ASP A 197 0.17 -10.47 1.88
CA ASP A 197 0.28 -9.30 2.76
C ASP A 197 -0.34 -9.50 4.15
N GLN A 198 -0.93 -10.68 4.38
CA GLN A 198 -1.60 -11.09 5.63
C GLN A 198 -2.84 -10.24 5.97
N TRP A 199 -3.45 -9.61 4.97
CA TRP A 199 -4.70 -8.92 5.14
C TRP A 199 -5.87 -9.87 5.00
N GLU A 200 -6.61 -10.06 6.10
CA GLU A 200 -7.76 -10.95 6.12
C GLU A 200 -8.92 -10.35 5.33
N PRO A 201 -9.31 -10.97 4.19
CA PRO A 201 -10.44 -10.50 3.41
C PRO A 201 -11.75 -10.82 4.15
N LYS A 202 -12.72 -9.92 4.07
CA LYS A 202 -14.05 -10.11 4.64
C LYS A 202 -14.97 -10.90 3.71
N ARG A 203 -14.75 -10.79 2.41
CA ARG A 203 -15.53 -11.44 1.35
C ARG A 203 -14.73 -11.44 0.04
N SER A 204 -15.12 -12.26 -0.92
CA SER A 204 -14.44 -12.36 -2.23
C SER A 204 -14.52 -11.11 -3.10
N SER A 205 -15.39 -10.16 -2.77
CA SER A 205 -15.49 -8.84 -3.39
C SER A 205 -14.78 -7.74 -2.57
N ASP A 206 -13.92 -8.08 -1.62
CA ASP A 206 -13.19 -7.11 -0.81
C ASP A 206 -11.97 -6.59 -1.57
N ILE A 207 -12.20 -5.61 -2.44
CA ILE A 207 -11.17 -4.92 -3.22
C ILE A 207 -10.55 -3.72 -2.46
N SER A 208 -10.89 -3.55 -1.18
CA SER A 208 -10.28 -2.53 -0.31
C SER A 208 -8.84 -2.86 0.08
N LYS A 209 -8.38 -4.08 -0.23
CA LYS A 209 -7.05 -4.61 0.05
C LYS A 209 -6.32 -4.87 -1.27
N PRO A 210 -4.98 -4.88 -1.28
CA PRO A 210 -4.24 -5.36 -2.43
C PRO A 210 -4.65 -6.79 -2.77
N TYR A 211 -4.77 -7.09 -4.05
CA TYR A 211 -5.09 -8.41 -4.56
C TYR A 211 -4.34 -8.69 -5.86
N HIS A 212 -4.12 -9.95 -6.16
CA HIS A 212 -3.59 -10.40 -7.44
C HIS A 212 -4.73 -10.71 -8.39
N TYR A 213 -4.62 -10.32 -9.67
CA TYR A 213 -5.62 -10.64 -10.68
C TYR A 213 -5.01 -10.91 -12.05
N TRP A 214 -5.75 -11.69 -12.84
CA TRP A 214 -5.47 -11.97 -14.23
C TRP A 214 -6.51 -11.26 -15.09
N TRP A 215 -6.13 -10.08 -15.59
CA TRP A 215 -7.04 -9.22 -16.36
C TRP A 215 -7.08 -9.59 -17.84
N LEU A 216 -8.26 -9.46 -18.45
CA LEU A 216 -8.56 -9.86 -19.83
C LEU A 216 -8.25 -11.35 -20.15
N LYS A 217 -8.10 -12.19 -19.15
CA LYS A 217 -7.95 -13.64 -19.32
C LYS A 217 -9.31 -14.31 -19.18
N ASN A 218 -9.59 -15.22 -20.08
CA ASN A 218 -10.93 -15.75 -20.28
C ASN A 218 -10.85 -17.22 -20.67
N GLY A 219 -11.19 -18.11 -19.76
CA GLY A 219 -11.13 -19.55 -19.98
C GLY A 219 -9.72 -20.10 -20.17
N THR A 220 -8.70 -19.35 -19.79
CA THR A 220 -7.28 -19.74 -19.83
C THR A 220 -6.82 -20.34 -18.51
N VAL A 221 -5.69 -21.05 -18.52
CA VAL A 221 -4.99 -21.47 -17.31
C VAL A 221 -3.99 -20.40 -16.95
N GLU A 222 -4.17 -19.79 -15.80
CA GLU A 222 -3.29 -18.74 -15.29
C GLU A 222 -2.52 -19.23 -14.07
N THR A 223 -1.35 -18.63 -13.83
CA THR A 223 -0.49 -19.07 -12.74
C THR A 223 -0.05 -17.93 -11.84
N LEU A 224 0.08 -18.24 -10.55
CA LEU A 224 0.68 -17.41 -9.51
C LEU A 224 1.66 -18.28 -8.74
N ALA A 225 2.88 -17.79 -8.50
CA ALA A 225 3.86 -18.55 -7.77
C ALA A 225 4.53 -17.75 -6.65
N TYR A 226 4.92 -18.44 -5.60
CA TYR A 226 5.79 -17.95 -4.55
C TYR A 226 7.19 -18.56 -4.70
N GLU A 227 8.20 -17.72 -4.59
CA GLU A 227 9.58 -18.12 -4.40
C GLU A 227 9.98 -17.80 -2.96
N PHE A 228 10.40 -18.82 -2.22
CA PHE A 228 10.76 -18.68 -0.82
C PHE A 228 12.23 -18.26 -0.66
N ASP A 229 12.51 -17.49 0.40
CA ASP A 229 13.86 -17.07 0.79
C ASP A 229 14.80 -18.27 1.07
N GLN A 230 14.23 -19.39 1.58
CA GLN A 230 14.91 -20.65 1.84
C GLN A 230 13.96 -21.82 1.63
N PRO A 231 14.43 -23.08 1.58
CA PRO A 231 13.54 -24.22 1.50
C PRO A 231 12.74 -24.40 2.80
N TYR A 232 11.41 -24.45 2.67
CA TYR A 232 10.49 -24.80 3.75
C TYR A 232 9.88 -26.17 3.51
N THR A 233 9.53 -26.89 4.60
CA THR A 233 8.66 -28.06 4.52
C THR A 233 7.23 -27.56 4.72
N VAL A 234 6.39 -27.73 3.72
CA VAL A 234 5.01 -27.24 3.68
C VAL A 234 4.05 -28.38 3.40
N SER A 235 2.84 -28.33 3.95
CA SER A 235 1.83 -29.39 3.82
C SER A 235 0.40 -28.88 3.71
N ASN A 236 0.18 -27.57 3.82
CA ASN A 236 -1.13 -26.97 3.69
C ASN A 236 -1.02 -25.60 3.01
N VAL A 237 -2.01 -25.27 2.22
CA VAL A 237 -2.25 -23.93 1.70
C VAL A 237 -3.70 -23.53 1.87
N GLN A 238 -3.96 -22.22 1.95
CA GLN A 238 -5.30 -21.67 1.99
C GLN A 238 -5.39 -20.51 1.00
N VAL A 239 -6.31 -20.59 0.05
CA VAL A 239 -6.47 -19.57 -1.01
C VAL A 239 -7.82 -18.88 -0.86
N TYR A 240 -7.81 -17.56 -0.86
CA TYR A 240 -9.01 -16.75 -0.88
C TYR A 240 -9.17 -16.14 -2.28
N TRP A 241 -10.17 -16.61 -3.02
CA TRP A 241 -10.41 -16.22 -4.41
C TRP A 241 -11.09 -14.86 -4.52
N LEU A 242 -10.73 -14.10 -5.55
CA LEU A 242 -11.39 -12.87 -5.95
C LEU A 242 -12.67 -13.16 -6.73
N ASP A 243 -13.77 -12.47 -6.39
CA ASP A 243 -15.04 -12.59 -7.10
C ASP A 243 -15.87 -11.33 -6.93
N PHE A 244 -15.98 -10.51 -7.96
CA PHE A 244 -16.78 -9.28 -7.96
C PHE A 244 -17.15 -8.85 -9.38
N ASP A 245 -18.23 -8.04 -9.47
CA ASP A 245 -18.66 -7.44 -10.72
C ASP A 245 -17.82 -6.20 -11.04
N HIS A 246 -17.35 -6.08 -12.28
CA HIS A 246 -16.58 -4.94 -12.74
C HIS A 246 -17.12 -4.43 -14.08
N TYR A 247 -17.10 -3.12 -14.31
CA TYR A 247 -17.70 -2.50 -15.51
C TYR A 247 -17.06 -2.93 -16.83
N ASP A 248 -15.78 -3.36 -16.83
CA ASP A 248 -15.05 -3.82 -18.01
C ASP A 248 -14.92 -5.35 -18.10
N GLY A 249 -15.59 -6.10 -17.22
CA GLY A 249 -15.55 -7.57 -17.19
C GLY A 249 -15.44 -8.14 -15.78
N ASP A 250 -16.25 -9.12 -15.50
CA ASP A 250 -16.38 -9.69 -14.16
C ASP A 250 -15.20 -10.55 -13.76
N PHE A 251 -14.95 -10.58 -12.47
CA PHE A 251 -14.06 -11.54 -11.82
C PHE A 251 -14.88 -12.63 -11.15
N ARG A 252 -14.49 -13.88 -11.34
CA ARG A 252 -15.13 -15.04 -10.70
C ARG A 252 -14.09 -15.98 -10.13
N VAL A 253 -14.47 -16.75 -9.11
CA VAL A 253 -13.67 -17.89 -8.65
C VAL A 253 -13.32 -18.79 -9.84
N PRO A 254 -12.15 -19.45 -9.85
CA PRO A 254 -11.77 -20.30 -10.98
C PRO A 254 -12.73 -21.50 -11.14
N GLU A 255 -12.77 -22.10 -12.33
CA GLU A 255 -13.48 -23.37 -12.57
C GLU A 255 -12.80 -24.50 -11.78
N SER A 256 -11.47 -24.52 -11.76
CA SER A 256 -10.66 -25.46 -11.01
C SER A 256 -9.25 -24.90 -10.80
N TRP A 257 -8.47 -25.52 -9.94
CA TRP A 257 -7.08 -25.18 -9.75
C TRP A 257 -6.24 -26.37 -9.33
N LYS A 258 -4.93 -26.24 -9.47
CA LYS A 258 -3.91 -27.21 -9.09
C LYS A 258 -2.78 -26.50 -8.35
N LEU A 259 -2.13 -27.22 -7.42
CA LEU A 259 -0.95 -26.76 -6.70
C LEU A 259 0.27 -27.56 -7.11
N TYR A 260 1.36 -26.86 -7.33
CA TYR A 260 2.65 -27.43 -7.69
C TYR A 260 3.73 -26.93 -6.72
N TYR A 261 4.75 -27.74 -6.48
CA TYR A 261 5.94 -27.37 -5.75
C TYR A 261 7.18 -27.37 -6.67
N LYS A 262 8.17 -26.56 -6.34
CA LYS A 262 9.42 -26.47 -7.11
C LYS A 262 10.39 -27.56 -6.64
N GLU A 263 10.81 -28.44 -7.56
CA GLU A 263 11.87 -29.43 -7.35
C GLU A 263 12.97 -29.22 -8.38
N GLY A 264 14.13 -28.67 -7.93
CA GLY A 264 15.15 -28.16 -8.84
C GLY A 264 14.59 -27.04 -9.72
N GLU A 265 14.68 -27.18 -11.03
CA GLU A 265 14.11 -26.25 -12.01
C GLU A 265 12.70 -26.65 -12.50
N SER A 266 12.18 -27.77 -12.02
CA SER A 266 10.87 -28.31 -12.47
C SER A 266 9.77 -28.05 -11.46
N TRP A 267 8.53 -28.00 -11.94
CA TRP A 267 7.33 -27.93 -11.13
C TRP A 267 6.65 -29.30 -11.12
N LYS A 268 6.38 -29.83 -9.94
CA LYS A 268 5.66 -31.09 -9.73
C LYS A 268 4.36 -30.81 -9.01
N GLU A 269 3.27 -31.46 -9.42
CA GLU A 269 1.98 -31.39 -8.73
C GLU A 269 2.12 -32.02 -7.34
N VAL A 270 1.51 -31.39 -6.32
CA VAL A 270 1.48 -31.95 -4.97
C VAL A 270 0.56 -33.16 -4.91
N GLU A 271 0.85 -34.11 -4.03
CA GLU A 271 -0.06 -35.22 -3.74
C GLU A 271 -1.10 -34.73 -2.71
N ALA A 272 -2.26 -34.32 -3.21
CA ALA A 272 -3.34 -33.77 -2.40
C ALA A 272 -3.94 -34.84 -1.49
N LEU A 273 -4.22 -34.47 -0.24
CA LEU A 273 -4.90 -35.30 0.76
C LEU A 273 -6.36 -34.87 0.96
N THR A 274 -6.72 -33.66 0.53
CA THR A 274 -8.08 -33.14 0.53
C THR A 274 -8.47 -32.68 -0.87
N GLU A 275 -9.75 -32.39 -1.07
CA GLU A 275 -10.26 -31.93 -2.35
C GLU A 275 -9.89 -30.47 -2.64
N TYR A 276 -9.61 -30.16 -3.90
CA TYR A 276 -9.52 -28.79 -4.38
C TYR A 276 -10.91 -28.14 -4.40
N THR A 277 -11.09 -27.07 -3.65
CA THR A 277 -12.36 -26.34 -3.62
C THR A 277 -12.21 -24.95 -4.25
N VAL A 278 -13.35 -24.38 -4.72
CA VAL A 278 -13.44 -23.05 -5.35
C VAL A 278 -14.59 -22.23 -4.75
N LYS A 279 -14.76 -22.33 -3.44
CA LYS A 279 -15.85 -21.66 -2.74
C LYS A 279 -15.57 -20.15 -2.61
N LYS A 280 -16.64 -19.37 -2.78
CA LYS A 280 -16.67 -17.94 -2.59
C LYS A 280 -16.74 -17.59 -1.09
N ASP A 281 -16.23 -16.42 -0.72
CA ASP A 281 -16.30 -15.80 0.60
C ASP A 281 -15.69 -16.63 1.75
N CYS A 282 -14.73 -17.48 1.43
CA CYS A 282 -13.96 -18.24 2.43
C CYS A 282 -12.60 -18.68 1.89
N TYR A 283 -11.73 -19.09 2.81
CA TYR A 283 -10.51 -19.77 2.46
C TYR A 283 -10.80 -21.19 1.90
N ASN A 284 -10.18 -21.49 0.78
CA ASN A 284 -10.17 -22.81 0.17
C ASN A 284 -8.88 -23.53 0.59
N SER A 285 -8.99 -24.41 1.57
CA SER A 285 -7.84 -25.11 2.15
C SER A 285 -7.53 -26.38 1.36
N LEU A 286 -6.25 -26.64 1.14
CA LEU A 286 -5.74 -27.87 0.56
C LEU A 286 -4.63 -28.43 1.46
N ASP A 287 -4.86 -29.63 1.99
CA ASP A 287 -3.83 -30.43 2.64
C ASP A 287 -3.19 -31.37 1.61
N PHE A 288 -1.88 -31.55 1.70
CA PHE A 288 -1.10 -32.39 0.81
C PHE A 288 0.07 -33.06 1.54
N LYS A 289 0.63 -34.11 0.96
CA LYS A 289 1.81 -34.74 1.54
C LYS A 289 2.93 -33.72 1.71
N PRO A 290 3.58 -33.67 2.88
CA PRO A 290 4.65 -32.68 3.13
C PRO A 290 5.73 -32.70 2.06
N VAL A 291 6.07 -31.55 1.52
CA VAL A 291 7.14 -31.35 0.54
C VAL A 291 8.12 -30.31 1.02
N LYS A 292 9.42 -30.56 0.86
CA LYS A 292 10.47 -29.56 1.11
C LYS A 292 10.78 -28.85 -0.19
N THR A 293 10.49 -27.56 -0.25
CA THR A 293 10.57 -26.79 -1.51
C THR A 293 11.01 -25.35 -1.30
N LYS A 294 11.54 -24.74 -2.36
CA LYS A 294 11.80 -23.28 -2.47
C LYS A 294 10.67 -22.51 -3.16
N GLY A 295 9.57 -23.14 -3.53
CA GLY A 295 8.47 -22.42 -4.15
C GLY A 295 7.23 -23.27 -4.35
N LEU A 296 6.09 -22.59 -4.35
CA LEU A 296 4.79 -23.14 -4.68
C LEU A 296 4.20 -22.37 -5.87
N LYS A 297 3.38 -23.04 -6.68
CA LYS A 297 2.68 -22.46 -7.82
C LYS A 297 1.24 -22.95 -7.87
N ILE A 298 0.32 -21.99 -7.90
CA ILE A 298 -1.07 -22.23 -8.27
C ILE A 298 -1.18 -22.17 -9.79
N ALA A 299 -1.92 -23.11 -10.38
CA ALA A 299 -2.42 -23.03 -11.75
C ALA A 299 -3.95 -23.06 -11.68
N ALA A 300 -4.59 -21.95 -12.04
CA ALA A 300 -6.04 -21.77 -11.97
C ALA A 300 -6.64 -21.79 -13.38
N GLN A 301 -7.59 -22.69 -13.63
CA GLN A 301 -8.41 -22.70 -14.85
C GLN A 301 -9.51 -21.65 -14.65
N LEU A 302 -9.46 -20.58 -15.42
CA LEU A 302 -10.49 -19.54 -15.36
C LEU A 302 -11.76 -19.99 -16.09
N GLN A 303 -12.90 -19.49 -15.63
CA GLN A 303 -14.19 -19.70 -16.30
C GLN A 303 -14.24 -18.92 -17.62
N LYS A 304 -15.05 -19.38 -18.58
CA LYS A 304 -15.26 -18.68 -19.86
C LYS A 304 -16.00 -17.36 -19.64
N GLY A 305 -15.58 -16.31 -20.31
CA GLY A 305 -16.23 -14.99 -20.29
C GLY A 305 -15.86 -14.11 -19.10
N VAL A 306 -14.99 -14.55 -18.21
CA VAL A 306 -14.64 -13.80 -17.00
C VAL A 306 -13.16 -13.93 -16.65
N SER A 307 -12.66 -12.96 -15.91
CA SER A 307 -11.32 -12.97 -15.33
C SER A 307 -11.32 -13.65 -13.96
N GLY A 308 -10.17 -13.77 -13.33
CA GLY A 308 -10.01 -14.36 -12.00
C GLY A 308 -8.90 -13.67 -11.21
N GLY A 309 -8.77 -14.04 -9.94
CA GLY A 309 -7.72 -13.51 -9.08
C GLY A 309 -7.69 -14.15 -7.69
N VAL A 310 -6.71 -13.73 -6.90
CA VAL A 310 -6.45 -14.17 -5.53
C VAL A 310 -6.34 -12.94 -4.64
N ILE A 311 -7.10 -12.93 -3.54
CA ILE A 311 -7.00 -11.86 -2.53
C ILE A 311 -5.90 -12.21 -1.53
N GLU A 312 -5.89 -13.44 -1.02
CA GLU A 312 -4.88 -13.89 -0.07
C GLU A 312 -4.52 -15.37 -0.31
N TRP A 313 -3.25 -15.71 -0.16
CA TRP A 313 -2.75 -17.07 -0.27
C TRP A 313 -1.76 -17.38 0.86
N LYS A 314 -2.21 -18.16 1.83
CA LYS A 314 -1.44 -18.62 2.98
C LYS A 314 -0.74 -19.94 2.69
N VAL A 315 0.44 -20.13 3.31
CA VAL A 315 1.25 -21.35 3.22
C VAL A 315 1.66 -21.76 4.64
N ASN A 316 1.42 -23.05 4.97
CA ASN A 316 1.69 -23.63 6.28
C ASN A 316 2.49 -24.94 6.19
#